data_baa91c39b02513b8c068a209e1c366d6
#
_entry.id   baa91c39b02513b8c068a209e1c366d6
#
_cell.length_a   1.000
_cell.length_b   1.000
_cell.length_c   1.000
_cell.angle_alpha   90.00
_cell.angle_beta   90.00
_cell.angle_gamma   90.00
#
_symmetry.space_group_name_H-M   'P 1'
#
loop_
_entity.id
_entity.type
_entity.pdbx_description
1 polymer ?
#
loop_
_entity_poly.entity_id
_entity_poly.type
_entity_poly.pdbx_seq_one_letter_code
_entity_poly.pdbx_strand_id
1 'polypeptide(L)'
;LSWSVLFYFVLAVILLSVFAGSIGILCSSLCKRSISAVILSFGMYFVLNLLTISPLLIRAFWGWNENGLGEALLPLLLNPIVFFEEFFMQVMTGESLFGTSEEYRLVEGDVGYLTYCFTYGKVWVFLSAGCILLLAFLFMLIAAWRIDPLSAAAERKPLKGSQN
;
A
#
# COMPACT_ATOMS: atom_id res chain seq x y z
N LEU A 1 8.00 26.86 7.74
CA LEU A 1 7.96 25.38 7.72
C LEU A 1 8.63 24.87 8.99
N SER A 2 7.90 24.10 9.79
CA SER A 2 8.46 23.49 11.01
C SER A 2 9.41 22.34 10.63
N TRP A 3 10.52 22.18 11.35
CA TRP A 3 11.45 21.05 11.16
C TRP A 3 10.76 19.68 11.30
N SER A 4 9.70 19.61 12.12
CA SER A 4 8.90 18.39 12.27
C SER A 4 8.16 18.01 10.98
N VAL A 5 7.63 18.97 10.23
CA VAL A 5 6.96 18.73 8.94
C VAL A 5 7.93 18.13 7.92
N LEU A 6 9.15 18.69 7.85
CA LEU A 6 10.19 18.16 6.97
C LEU A 6 10.56 16.71 7.32
N PHE A 7 10.72 16.43 8.61
CA PHE A 7 11.04 15.08 9.10
C PHE A 7 9.95 14.07 8.72
N TYR A 8 8.68 14.39 8.97
CA TYR A 8 7.56 13.51 8.60
C TYR A 8 7.46 13.30 7.09
N PHE A 9 7.71 14.35 6.30
CA PHE A 9 7.72 14.24 4.84
C PHE A 9 8.81 13.27 4.35
N VAL A 10 10.03 13.39 4.85
CA VAL A 10 11.13 12.47 4.52
C VAL A 10 10.77 11.04 4.90
N LEU A 11 10.16 10.83 6.07
CA LEU A 11 9.73 9.51 6.51
C LEU A 11 8.69 8.88 5.56
N ALA A 12 7.70 9.66 5.12
CA ALA A 12 6.70 9.21 4.17
C ALA A 12 7.31 8.84 2.81
N VAL A 13 8.25 9.65 2.31
CA VAL A 13 8.97 9.37 1.05
C VAL A 13 9.79 8.08 1.16
N ILE A 14 10.47 7.86 2.30
CA ILE A 14 11.22 6.62 2.54
C ILE A 14 10.26 5.41 2.52
N LEU A 15 9.13 5.50 3.21
CA LEU A 15 8.13 4.42 3.25
C LEU A 15 7.63 4.07 1.84
N LEU A 16 7.25 5.07 1.06
CA LEU A 16 6.79 4.87 -0.32
C LEU A 16 7.90 4.30 -1.23
N SER A 17 9.15 4.73 -1.02
CA SER A 17 10.31 4.21 -1.76
C SER A 17 10.58 2.74 -1.44
N VAL A 18 10.47 2.33 -0.18
CA VAL A 18 10.58 0.93 0.24
C VAL A 18 9.47 0.10 -0.39
N PHE A 19 8.25 0.61 -0.40
CA PHE A 19 7.11 -0.06 -1.04
C PHE A 19 7.31 -0.23 -2.55
N ALA A 20 7.65 0.83 -3.27
CA ALA A 20 7.92 0.77 -4.70
C ALA A 20 9.11 -0.15 -5.03
N GLY A 21 10.17 -0.10 -4.23
CA GLY A 21 11.32 -0.99 -4.34
C GLY A 21 10.96 -2.46 -4.15
N SER A 22 10.08 -2.79 -3.20
CA SER A 22 9.62 -4.16 -2.96
C SER A 22 8.86 -4.74 -4.16
N ILE A 23 8.02 -3.94 -4.82
CA ILE A 23 7.35 -4.32 -6.07
C ILE A 23 8.39 -4.57 -7.18
N GLY A 24 9.38 -3.68 -7.32
CA GLY A 24 10.45 -3.82 -8.31
C GLY A 24 11.26 -5.11 -8.12
N ILE A 25 11.63 -5.44 -6.88
CA ILE A 25 12.36 -6.67 -6.53
C ILE A 25 11.49 -7.90 -6.86
N LEU A 26 10.22 -7.89 -6.48
CA LEU A 26 9.29 -8.98 -6.79
C LEU A 26 9.18 -9.19 -8.30
N CYS A 27 8.92 -8.13 -9.06
CA CYS A 27 8.79 -8.21 -10.51
C CYS A 27 10.09 -8.66 -11.19
N SER A 28 11.24 -8.21 -10.69
CA SER A 28 12.55 -8.64 -11.16
C SER A 28 12.80 -10.13 -10.91
N SER A 29 12.33 -10.67 -9.78
CA SER A 29 12.42 -12.11 -9.48
C SER A 29 11.51 -12.99 -10.37
N LEU A 30 10.42 -12.40 -10.89
CA LEU A 30 9.45 -13.09 -11.75
C LEU A 30 9.86 -13.09 -13.21
N CYS A 31 10.57 -12.07 -13.67
CA CYS A 31 10.90 -11.85 -15.08
C CYS A 31 12.35 -12.19 -15.39
N LYS A 32 12.56 -12.87 -16.52
CA LYS A 32 13.92 -13.17 -17.04
C LYS A 32 14.56 -11.96 -17.75
N ARG A 33 13.77 -11.00 -18.21
CA ARG A 33 14.22 -9.82 -18.97
C ARG A 33 13.96 -8.56 -18.18
N SER A 34 14.95 -7.67 -18.08
CA SER A 34 14.85 -6.39 -17.37
C SER A 34 13.68 -5.52 -17.83
N ILE A 35 13.47 -5.42 -19.15
CA ILE A 35 12.38 -4.59 -19.71
C ILE A 35 11.01 -5.11 -19.25
N SER A 36 10.81 -6.44 -19.27
CA SER A 36 9.56 -7.04 -18.80
C SER A 36 9.34 -6.82 -17.31
N ALA A 37 10.38 -6.81 -16.49
CA ALA A 37 10.28 -6.54 -15.06
C ALA A 37 9.83 -5.09 -14.80
N VAL A 38 10.34 -4.13 -15.56
CA VAL A 38 9.94 -2.72 -15.44
C VAL A 38 8.48 -2.54 -15.83
N ILE A 39 8.05 -3.07 -16.97
CA ILE A 39 6.66 -2.98 -17.43
C ILE A 39 5.71 -3.64 -16.41
N LEU A 40 6.09 -4.81 -15.89
CA LEU A 40 5.29 -5.54 -14.92
C LEU A 40 5.19 -4.77 -13.59
N SER A 41 6.26 -4.11 -13.14
CA SER A 41 6.23 -3.34 -11.89
C SER A 41 5.31 -2.11 -11.99
N PHE A 42 5.33 -1.39 -13.11
CA PHE A 42 4.38 -0.31 -13.36
C PHE A 42 2.94 -0.82 -13.46
N GLY A 43 2.73 -1.92 -14.19
CA GLY A 43 1.41 -2.55 -14.31
C GLY A 43 0.86 -3.00 -12.95
N MET A 44 1.70 -3.63 -12.13
CA MET A 44 1.31 -4.10 -10.80
C MET A 44 0.98 -2.93 -9.86
N TYR A 45 1.78 -1.86 -9.88
CA TYR A 45 1.50 -0.65 -9.12
C TYR A 45 0.17 -0.02 -9.56
N PHE A 46 -0.08 0.09 -10.86
CA PHE A 46 -1.30 0.63 -11.41
C PHE A 46 -2.53 -0.20 -11.03
N VAL A 47 -2.46 -1.52 -11.20
CA VAL A 47 -3.55 -2.45 -10.84
C VAL A 47 -3.84 -2.38 -9.33
N LEU A 48 -2.81 -2.32 -8.49
CA LEU A 48 -2.99 -2.22 -7.03
C LEU A 48 -3.73 -0.93 -6.66
N ASN A 49 -3.37 0.21 -7.28
CA ASN A 49 -4.08 1.47 -7.05
C ASN A 49 -5.53 1.42 -7.55
N LEU A 50 -5.79 0.87 -8.73
CA LEU A 50 -7.15 0.71 -9.24
C LEU A 50 -8.00 -0.19 -8.34
N LEU A 51 -7.44 -1.29 -7.87
CA LEU A 51 -8.13 -2.26 -7.01
C LEU A 51 -8.51 -1.64 -5.67
N THR A 52 -7.62 -0.84 -5.09
CA THR A 52 -7.84 -0.19 -3.79
C THR A 52 -8.77 1.01 -3.88
N ILE A 53 -8.86 1.71 -5.02
CA ILE A 53 -9.81 2.81 -5.25
C ILE A 53 -11.17 2.29 -5.72
N SER A 54 -11.25 1.08 -6.30
CA SER A 54 -12.49 0.55 -6.88
C SER A 54 -13.71 0.59 -5.97
N PRO A 55 -13.66 0.31 -4.65
CA PRO A 55 -14.82 0.40 -3.79
C PRO A 55 -15.39 1.83 -3.69
N LEU A 56 -14.52 2.83 -3.70
CA LEU A 56 -14.94 4.24 -3.73
C LEU A 56 -15.64 4.60 -5.06
N LEU A 57 -15.09 4.14 -6.18
CA LEU A 57 -15.68 4.36 -7.49
C LEU A 57 -17.04 3.66 -7.60
N ILE A 58 -17.15 2.42 -7.17
CA ILE A 58 -18.41 1.67 -7.14
C ILE A 58 -19.44 2.43 -6.31
N ARG A 59 -19.08 2.92 -5.15
CA ARG A 59 -19.95 3.72 -4.29
C ARG A 59 -20.41 5.02 -4.97
N ALA A 60 -19.51 5.75 -5.60
CA ALA A 60 -19.81 7.00 -6.29
C ALA A 60 -20.81 6.80 -7.44
N PHE A 61 -20.73 5.66 -8.14
CA PHE A 61 -21.61 5.38 -9.28
C PHE A 61 -22.94 4.70 -8.90
N TRP A 62 -22.97 3.89 -7.85
CA TRP A 62 -24.14 3.07 -7.48
C TRP A 62 -24.92 3.58 -6.26
N GLY A 63 -24.47 4.66 -5.60
CA GLY A 63 -25.23 5.29 -4.52
C GLY A 63 -25.51 4.34 -3.33
N TRP A 64 -24.50 3.65 -2.84
CA TRP A 64 -24.67 2.73 -1.71
C TRP A 64 -25.03 3.47 -0.40
N ASN A 65 -25.87 2.82 0.42
CA ASN A 65 -26.32 3.31 1.71
C ASN A 65 -25.18 3.73 2.64
N GLU A 66 -25.44 4.73 3.47
CA GLU A 66 -24.49 5.38 4.38
C GLU A 66 -23.77 4.43 5.36
N ASN A 67 -24.36 3.25 5.63
CA ASN A 67 -23.82 2.27 6.57
C ASN A 67 -22.58 1.49 6.08
N GLY A 68 -22.19 1.61 4.81
CA GLY A 68 -21.06 0.87 4.21
C GLY A 68 -19.76 1.66 4.07
N LEU A 69 -19.65 2.86 4.69
CA LEU A 69 -18.44 3.70 4.58
C LEU A 69 -17.18 3.00 5.09
N GLY A 70 -17.28 2.33 6.23
CA GLY A 70 -16.14 1.64 6.84
C GLY A 70 -15.58 0.52 5.95
N GLU A 71 -16.44 -0.22 5.26
CA GLU A 71 -16.00 -1.31 4.37
C GLU A 71 -15.28 -0.79 3.11
N ALA A 72 -15.74 0.36 2.57
CA ALA A 72 -15.10 1.00 1.42
C ALA A 72 -13.73 1.62 1.75
N LEU A 73 -13.48 1.97 3.01
CA LEU A 73 -12.23 2.59 3.46
C LEU A 73 -11.12 1.58 3.75
N LEU A 74 -11.45 0.32 4.06
CA LEU A 74 -10.46 -0.72 4.34
C LEU A 74 -9.46 -0.95 3.19
N PRO A 75 -9.89 -1.09 1.92
CA PRO A 75 -8.96 -1.25 0.81
C PRO A 75 -8.06 -0.03 0.60
N LEU A 76 -8.53 1.18 0.95
CA LEU A 76 -7.77 2.42 0.83
C LEU A 76 -6.56 2.48 1.75
N LEU A 77 -6.54 1.70 2.85
CA LEU A 77 -5.37 1.57 3.72
C LEU A 77 -4.14 1.03 2.98
N LEU A 78 -4.35 0.25 1.92
CA LEU A 78 -3.28 -0.31 1.11
C LEU A 78 -2.89 0.58 -0.08
N ASN A 79 -3.58 1.73 -0.25
CA ASN A 79 -3.32 2.64 -1.36
C ASN A 79 -2.23 3.65 -1.01
N PRO A 80 -1.05 3.59 -1.65
CA PRO A 80 0.06 4.49 -1.34
C PRO A 80 -0.22 5.96 -1.73
N ILE A 81 -1.06 6.19 -2.74
CA ILE A 81 -1.42 7.55 -3.19
C ILE A 81 -2.32 8.19 -2.14
N VAL A 82 -3.39 7.49 -1.74
CA VAL A 82 -4.33 7.99 -0.71
C VAL A 82 -3.62 8.18 0.63
N PHE A 83 -2.71 7.26 0.99
CA PHE A 83 -1.87 7.42 2.17
C PHE A 83 -1.06 8.73 2.12
N PHE A 84 -0.41 9.01 1.00
CA PHE A 84 0.43 10.20 0.86
C PHE A 84 -0.40 11.49 0.91
N GLU A 85 -1.55 11.50 0.24
CA GLU A 85 -2.46 12.67 0.23
C GLU A 85 -3.02 12.93 1.62
N GLU A 86 -3.53 11.91 2.31
CA GLU A 86 -4.07 12.03 3.66
C GLU A 86 -2.99 12.46 4.66
N PHE A 87 -1.81 11.85 4.57
CA PHE A 87 -0.65 12.23 5.38
C PHE A 87 -0.27 13.71 5.15
N PHE A 88 -0.22 14.15 3.89
CA PHE A 88 0.14 15.51 3.52
C PHE A 88 -0.90 16.51 4.04
N MET A 89 -2.19 16.23 3.87
CA MET A 89 -3.27 17.07 4.37
C MET A 89 -3.22 17.20 5.90
N GLN A 90 -3.10 16.09 6.62
CA GLN A 90 -3.01 16.12 8.09
C GLN A 90 -1.78 16.87 8.62
N VAL A 91 -0.64 16.78 7.95
CA VAL A 91 0.59 17.46 8.37
C VAL A 91 0.58 18.95 8.03
N MET A 92 -0.02 19.32 6.89
CA MET A 92 -0.01 20.70 6.39
C MET A 92 -1.18 21.54 6.90
N THR A 93 -2.38 20.99 6.95
CA THR A 93 -3.61 21.72 7.31
C THR A 93 -4.20 21.28 8.64
N GLY A 94 -3.86 20.08 9.11
CA GLY A 94 -4.50 19.45 10.26
C GLY A 94 -5.88 18.85 9.95
N GLU A 95 -6.29 18.89 8.69
CA GLU A 95 -7.57 18.38 8.20
C GLU A 95 -7.38 17.03 7.50
N SER A 96 -8.46 16.25 7.37
CA SER A 96 -8.50 14.99 6.64
C SER A 96 -9.13 15.19 5.25
N LEU A 97 -8.63 14.42 4.26
CA LEU A 97 -9.24 14.34 2.92
C LEU A 97 -10.70 13.86 2.94
N PHE A 98 -11.06 13.07 3.96
CA PHE A 98 -12.37 12.43 4.03
C PHE A 98 -13.45 13.31 4.65
N GLY A 99 -13.15 14.56 5.00
CA GLY A 99 -14.10 15.57 5.47
C GLY A 99 -13.64 16.33 6.69
N THR A 100 -14.36 17.40 7.04
CA THR A 100 -14.10 18.24 8.20
C THR A 100 -14.83 17.72 9.44
N SER A 101 -14.23 17.94 10.60
CA SER A 101 -14.79 17.52 11.90
C SER A 101 -16.19 18.08 12.21
N GLU A 102 -16.63 19.11 11.51
CA GLU A 102 -17.95 19.73 11.72
C GLU A 102 -19.09 18.97 11.05
N GLU A 103 -18.83 18.34 9.91
CA GLU A 103 -19.83 17.61 9.12
C GLU A 103 -20.28 16.32 9.82
N TYR A 104 -19.43 15.73 10.66
CA TYR A 104 -19.70 14.49 11.40
C TYR A 104 -20.37 14.67 12.77
N ARG A 105 -20.37 15.87 13.34
CA ARG A 105 -21.14 16.15 14.56
C ARG A 105 -22.65 16.01 14.37
N LEU A 106 -23.12 15.99 13.13
CA LEU A 106 -24.54 15.88 12.76
C LEU A 106 -25.03 14.45 12.57
N VAL A 107 -24.12 13.47 12.48
CA VAL A 107 -24.46 12.04 12.34
C VAL A 107 -24.20 11.34 13.67
N GLU A 108 -25.06 11.63 14.63
CA GLU A 108 -25.05 11.06 15.99
C GLU A 108 -25.64 9.63 15.97
N GLY A 109 -24.75 8.64 15.77
CA GLY A 109 -25.06 7.23 15.95
C GLY A 109 -23.79 6.45 16.30
N ASP A 110 -23.87 5.47 17.21
CA ASP A 110 -22.73 4.71 17.79
C ASP A 110 -21.71 4.16 16.78
N VAL A 111 -22.13 3.90 15.53
CA VAL A 111 -21.26 3.41 14.44
C VAL A 111 -20.40 4.54 13.87
N GLY A 112 -20.86 5.80 13.95
CA GLY A 112 -20.15 6.96 13.41
C GLY A 112 -18.86 7.30 14.17
N TYR A 113 -18.82 7.10 15.49
CA TYR A 113 -17.67 7.48 16.30
C TYR A 113 -16.42 6.65 16.04
N LEU A 114 -16.55 5.33 15.92
CA LEU A 114 -15.43 4.46 15.59
C LEU A 114 -14.92 4.71 14.16
N THR A 115 -15.83 4.92 13.21
CA THR A 115 -15.47 5.27 11.83
C THR A 115 -14.80 6.65 11.79
N TYR A 116 -15.28 7.60 12.58
CA TYR A 116 -14.67 8.92 12.73
C TYR A 116 -13.25 8.84 13.31
N CYS A 117 -13.06 8.17 14.44
CA CYS A 117 -11.73 8.00 15.04
C CYS A 117 -10.76 7.27 14.13
N PHE A 118 -11.25 6.31 13.35
CA PHE A 118 -10.45 5.52 12.44
C PHE A 118 -10.06 6.31 11.18
N THR A 119 -10.97 7.13 10.63
CA THR A 119 -10.78 7.82 9.36
C THR A 119 -10.12 9.19 9.53
N TYR A 120 -10.51 9.95 10.57
CA TYR A 120 -10.05 11.34 10.77
C TYR A 120 -8.96 11.47 11.82
N GLY A 121 -8.73 10.41 12.59
CA GLY A 121 -7.66 10.40 13.56
C GLY A 121 -6.31 10.08 12.90
N LYS A 122 -5.24 10.52 13.54
CA LYS A 122 -3.86 10.13 13.19
C LYS A 122 -3.67 8.62 13.13
N VAL A 123 -4.57 7.86 13.74
CA VAL A 123 -4.60 6.39 13.75
C VAL A 123 -4.68 5.81 12.33
N TRP A 124 -5.50 6.41 11.45
CA TRP A 124 -5.64 5.92 10.07
C TRP A 124 -4.31 5.98 9.29
N VAL A 125 -3.58 7.09 9.42
CA VAL A 125 -2.28 7.26 8.76
C VAL A 125 -1.26 6.23 9.25
N PHE A 126 -1.18 6.01 10.57
CA PHE A 126 -0.27 5.00 11.14
C PHE A 126 -0.65 3.59 10.73
N LEU A 127 -1.95 3.28 10.70
CA LEU A 127 -2.44 1.97 10.28
C LEU A 127 -2.18 1.72 8.80
N SER A 128 -2.42 2.73 7.95
CA SER A 128 -2.11 2.67 6.52
C SER A 128 -0.61 2.47 6.27
N ALA A 129 0.25 3.23 6.98
CA ALA A 129 1.69 3.04 6.91
C ALA A 129 2.10 1.61 7.30
N GLY A 130 1.53 1.07 8.36
CA GLY A 130 1.75 -0.31 8.81
C GLY A 130 1.32 -1.34 7.77
N CYS A 131 0.14 -1.17 7.16
CA CYS A 131 -0.36 -2.04 6.11
C CYS A 131 0.52 -2.02 4.85
N ILE A 132 0.97 -0.83 4.43
CA ILE A 132 1.87 -0.66 3.28
C ILE A 132 3.22 -1.34 3.55
N LEU A 133 3.79 -1.17 4.76
CA LEU A 133 5.03 -1.84 5.15
C LEU A 133 4.88 -3.36 5.21
N LEU A 134 3.77 -3.86 5.75
CA LEU A 134 3.48 -5.27 5.79
C LEU A 134 3.36 -5.85 4.38
N LEU A 135 2.70 -5.16 3.48
CA LEU A 135 2.58 -5.56 2.08
C LEU A 135 3.95 -5.55 1.38
N ALA A 136 4.77 -4.52 1.61
CA ALA A 136 6.14 -4.46 1.11
C ALA A 136 6.99 -5.63 1.61
N PHE A 137 6.87 -5.97 2.89
CA PHE A 137 7.56 -7.11 3.49
C PHE A 137 7.12 -8.44 2.88
N LEU A 138 5.82 -8.64 2.66
CA LEU A 138 5.28 -9.82 1.96
C LEU A 138 5.84 -9.95 0.55
N PHE A 139 5.93 -8.86 -0.21
CA PHE A 139 6.52 -8.88 -1.54
C PHE A 139 8.00 -9.27 -1.51
N MET A 140 8.76 -8.76 -0.54
CA MET A 140 10.16 -9.15 -0.35
C MET A 140 10.31 -10.62 0.04
N LEU A 141 9.45 -11.15 0.91
CA LEU A 141 9.44 -12.57 1.27
C LEU A 141 9.17 -13.48 0.08
N ILE A 142 8.15 -13.14 -0.73
CA ILE A 142 7.82 -13.91 -1.94
C ILE A 142 9.00 -13.88 -2.92
N ALA A 143 9.63 -12.72 -3.10
CA ALA A 143 10.81 -12.60 -3.94
C ALA A 143 11.99 -13.43 -3.41
N ALA A 144 12.23 -13.41 -2.09
CA ALA A 144 13.29 -14.18 -1.44
C ALA A 144 13.08 -15.70 -1.60
N TRP A 145 11.86 -16.18 -1.40
CA TRP A 145 11.52 -17.60 -1.62
C TRP A 145 11.80 -18.06 -3.06
N ARG A 146 11.61 -17.16 -4.01
CA ARG A 146 11.84 -17.50 -5.42
C ARG A 146 13.31 -17.51 -5.82
N ILE A 147 14.14 -16.78 -5.11
CA ILE A 147 15.60 -16.65 -5.37
C ILE A 147 16.39 -17.68 -4.54
N ASP A 148 15.74 -18.54 -3.76
CA ASP A 148 16.40 -19.45 -2.83
C ASP A 148 17.55 -20.23 -3.52
N PRO A 149 18.82 -20.00 -3.10
CA PRO A 149 19.99 -20.62 -3.71
C PRO A 149 20.07 -22.14 -3.47
N LEU A 150 19.32 -22.67 -2.52
CA LEU A 150 19.27 -24.10 -2.24
C LEU A 150 18.59 -24.90 -3.35
N SER A 151 17.62 -24.31 -4.05
CA SER A 151 16.98 -24.94 -5.21
C SER A 151 17.95 -25.03 -6.41
N ALA A 152 18.77 -24.00 -6.61
CA ALA A 152 19.78 -23.97 -7.67
C ALA A 152 20.96 -24.93 -7.41
N ALA A 153 21.28 -25.21 -6.16
CA ALA A 153 22.32 -26.19 -5.79
C ALA A 153 21.85 -27.63 -5.96
N ALA A 154 20.56 -27.92 -5.77
CA ALA A 154 19.98 -29.25 -5.99
C ALA A 154 19.91 -29.63 -7.48
N GLU A 155 19.83 -28.64 -8.36
CA GLU A 155 19.77 -28.85 -9.82
C GLU A 155 21.15 -29.09 -10.47
N ARG A 156 22.24 -28.75 -9.79
CA ARG A 156 23.60 -29.11 -10.18
C ARG A 156 23.91 -30.57 -9.80
N LYS A 157 23.16 -31.52 -10.35
CA LYS A 157 23.63 -32.92 -10.37
C LYS A 157 24.99 -32.96 -11.05
N PRO A 158 26.02 -33.54 -10.42
CA PRO A 158 27.27 -33.73 -11.10
C PRO A 158 27.01 -34.59 -12.33
N LEU A 159 27.40 -34.09 -13.50
CA LEU A 159 27.51 -34.92 -14.70
C LEU A 159 28.45 -36.06 -14.31
N LYS A 160 27.85 -37.19 -13.94
CA LYS A 160 28.55 -38.43 -13.72
C LYS A 160 29.33 -38.75 -14.96
N GLY A 161 30.65 -38.78 -14.84
CA GLY A 161 31.62 -38.95 -15.88
C GLY A 161 31.22 -40.04 -16.89
N SER A 162 31.16 -39.63 -18.14
CA SER A 162 31.43 -40.53 -19.24
C SER A 162 32.93 -40.72 -19.30
N GLN A 163 33.42 -41.65 -18.47
CA GLN A 163 34.66 -42.33 -18.74
C GLN A 163 34.24 -43.70 -19.35
N ASN A 164 34.41 -43.80 -20.66
CA ASN A 164 34.92 -45.01 -21.35
C ASN A 164 35.23 -44.64 -22.80
#